data_8df772b71d98d486ae08df58c911b55b
#
_entry.id   8df772b71d98d486ae08df58c911b55b
#
_cell.length_a   1.000
_cell.length_b   1.000
_cell.length_c   1.000
_cell.angle_alpha   90.00
_cell.angle_beta   90.00
_cell.angle_gamma   90.00
#
_symmetry.space_group_name_H-M   'P 1'
#
loop_
_entity.id
_entity.type
_entity.pdbx_description
1 polymer ?
#
loop_
_entity_poly.entity_id
_entity_poly.type
_entity_poly.pdbx_seq_one_letter_code
_entity_poly.pdbx_strand_id
1 'polypeptide(L)'
;MKNNNTLKKNIISKNHPSEEEAKEAVKTLIAWAGDNPDREGLIETPKRVINAYKEFFEGYTTEPDKILSKTFEEVAGYDEMVVIRDIRLESHCEHHMVPILGKAHVAYIPDKRVV
;
A
#
# COMPACT_ATOMS: atom_id res chain seq x y z
N MET A 1 10.19 22.53 1.40
CA MET A 1 9.34 21.31 1.33
C MET A 1 8.87 21.14 -0.11
N LYS A 2 9.31 20.11 -0.80
CA LYS A 2 8.82 19.81 -2.15
C LYS A 2 7.37 19.33 -2.02
N ASN A 3 6.49 19.95 -2.77
CA ASN A 3 5.05 19.76 -2.74
C ASN A 3 4.70 18.27 -2.90
N ASN A 4 4.07 17.63 -1.92
CA ASN A 4 3.64 16.22 -1.95
C ASN A 4 2.82 15.87 -3.21
N ASN A 5 2.18 16.85 -3.80
CA ASN A 5 1.41 16.71 -5.04
C ASN A 5 2.30 16.43 -6.27
N THR A 6 3.56 16.84 -6.25
CA THR A 6 4.53 16.60 -7.34
C THR A 6 5.08 15.17 -7.25
N LEU A 7 5.27 14.65 -6.04
CA LEU A 7 5.72 13.27 -5.84
C LEU A 7 4.66 12.26 -6.26
N LYS A 8 3.38 12.48 -5.90
CA LYS A 8 2.27 11.61 -6.34
C LYS A 8 2.12 11.56 -7.87
N LYS A 9 2.30 12.70 -8.57
CA LYS A 9 2.21 12.74 -10.04
C LYS A 9 3.27 11.93 -10.77
N ASN A 10 4.39 11.65 -10.13
CA ASN A 10 5.49 10.88 -10.73
C ASN A 10 5.40 9.38 -10.43
N ILE A 11 4.63 8.99 -9.41
CA ILE A 11 4.50 7.60 -8.97
C ILE A 11 3.32 6.91 -9.66
N ILE A 12 2.21 7.63 -9.85
CA ILE A 12 1.01 7.08 -10.47
C ILE A 12 1.13 7.16 -12.00
N SER A 13 0.91 6.04 -12.67
CA SER A 13 0.89 5.98 -14.12
C SER A 13 -0.13 6.96 -14.71
N LYS A 14 0.27 7.68 -15.76
CA LYS A 14 -0.63 8.58 -16.50
C LYS A 14 -1.70 7.82 -17.29
N ASN A 15 -1.39 6.58 -17.67
CA ASN A 15 -2.30 5.69 -18.37
C ASN A 15 -2.65 4.55 -17.41
N HIS A 16 -3.76 4.71 -16.70
CA HIS A 16 -4.26 3.65 -15.83
C HIS A 16 -5.01 2.61 -16.68
N PRO A 17 -4.51 1.37 -16.79
CA PRO A 17 -5.18 0.33 -17.56
C PRO A 17 -6.53 -0.02 -16.93
N SER A 18 -7.43 -0.56 -17.73
CA SER A 18 -8.68 -1.11 -17.26
C SER A 18 -8.48 -2.38 -16.41
N GLU A 19 -9.48 -2.72 -15.64
CA GLU A 19 -9.47 -3.98 -14.87
C GLU A 19 -9.38 -5.20 -15.77
N GLU A 20 -10.00 -5.15 -16.95
CA GLU A 20 -9.95 -6.25 -17.94
C GLU A 20 -8.55 -6.42 -18.52
N GLU A 21 -7.89 -5.32 -18.90
CA GLU A 21 -6.48 -5.38 -19.34
C GLU A 21 -5.57 -5.97 -18.26
N ALA A 22 -5.79 -5.59 -17.00
CA ALA A 22 -5.02 -6.15 -15.90
C ALA A 22 -5.27 -7.64 -15.70
N LYS A 23 -6.51 -8.12 -15.84
CA LYS A 23 -6.84 -9.56 -15.78
C LYS A 23 -6.17 -10.35 -16.92
N GLU A 24 -6.18 -9.82 -18.14
CA GLU A 24 -5.51 -10.45 -19.27
C GLU A 24 -3.99 -10.52 -19.07
N ALA A 25 -3.39 -9.51 -18.46
CA ALA A 25 -1.98 -9.53 -18.08
C ALA A 25 -1.67 -10.67 -17.08
N VAL A 26 -2.56 -10.92 -16.12
CA VAL A 26 -2.41 -12.04 -15.17
C VAL A 26 -2.48 -13.38 -15.91
N LYS A 27 -3.42 -13.56 -16.83
CA LYS A 27 -3.49 -14.78 -17.66
C LYS A 27 -2.19 -15.00 -18.44
N THR A 28 -1.67 -13.94 -19.03
CA THR A 28 -0.40 -13.98 -19.76
C THR A 28 0.74 -14.44 -18.86
N LEU A 29 0.82 -13.91 -17.64
CA LEU A 29 1.86 -14.32 -16.68
C LEU A 29 1.73 -15.77 -16.26
N ILE A 30 0.51 -16.26 -16.03
CA ILE A 30 0.26 -17.68 -15.71
C ILE A 30 0.76 -18.58 -16.84
N ALA A 31 0.39 -18.27 -18.08
CA ALA A 31 0.82 -19.03 -19.25
C ALA A 31 2.34 -18.97 -19.44
N TRP A 32 2.95 -17.80 -19.27
CA TRP A 32 4.39 -17.64 -19.37
C TRP A 32 5.15 -18.44 -18.31
N ALA A 33 4.58 -18.53 -17.10
CA ALA A 33 5.13 -19.34 -16.02
C ALA A 33 5.02 -20.86 -16.27
N GLY A 34 4.24 -21.28 -17.27
CA GLY A 34 4.14 -22.68 -17.71
C GLY A 34 2.86 -23.41 -17.30
N ASP A 35 1.88 -22.70 -16.71
CA ASP A 35 0.59 -23.30 -16.35
C ASP A 35 -0.50 -22.92 -17.38
N ASN A 36 -1.60 -23.64 -17.39
CA ASN A 36 -2.74 -23.38 -18.26
C ASN A 36 -3.77 -22.50 -17.55
N PRO A 37 -3.91 -21.20 -17.95
CA PRO A 37 -4.86 -20.28 -17.32
C PRO A 37 -6.33 -20.69 -17.49
N ASP A 38 -6.63 -21.56 -18.44
CA ASP A 38 -8.00 -21.98 -18.74
C ASP A 38 -8.43 -23.26 -17.98
N ARG A 39 -7.52 -23.85 -17.20
CA ARG A 39 -7.91 -24.99 -16.35
C ARG A 39 -8.77 -24.52 -15.18
N GLU A 40 -9.70 -25.37 -14.73
CA GLU A 40 -10.73 -25.07 -13.73
C GLU A 40 -10.19 -24.33 -12.49
N GLY A 41 -9.02 -24.72 -11.98
CA GLY A 41 -8.41 -24.11 -10.79
C GLY A 41 -7.89 -22.70 -11.02
N LEU A 42 -7.71 -22.22 -12.26
CA LEU A 42 -7.13 -20.92 -12.61
C LEU A 42 -8.09 -19.95 -13.31
N ILE A 43 -9.29 -20.39 -13.70
CA ILE A 43 -10.27 -19.54 -14.41
C ILE A 43 -10.58 -18.26 -13.62
N GLU A 44 -10.75 -18.33 -12.31
CA GLU A 44 -11.04 -17.20 -11.43
C GLU A 44 -9.78 -16.48 -10.93
N THR A 45 -8.59 -17.01 -11.17
CA THR A 45 -7.34 -16.47 -10.62
C THR A 45 -7.06 -15.05 -11.07
N PRO A 46 -7.24 -14.64 -12.34
CA PRO A 46 -7.03 -13.27 -12.75
C PRO A 46 -7.86 -12.26 -11.94
N LYS A 47 -9.13 -12.54 -11.74
CA LYS A 47 -10.02 -11.70 -10.92
C LYS A 47 -9.58 -11.65 -9.46
N ARG A 48 -9.17 -12.80 -8.89
CA ARG A 48 -8.71 -12.89 -7.50
C ARG A 48 -7.41 -12.09 -7.30
N VAL A 49 -6.48 -12.18 -8.25
CA VAL A 49 -5.22 -11.41 -8.21
C VAL A 49 -5.49 -9.91 -8.25
N ILE A 50 -6.35 -9.45 -9.16
CA ILE A 50 -6.67 -8.02 -9.25
C ILE A 50 -7.37 -7.51 -7.99
N ASN A 51 -8.25 -8.29 -7.39
CA ASN A 51 -8.88 -7.91 -6.12
C ASN A 51 -7.85 -7.87 -4.98
N ALA A 52 -6.94 -8.82 -4.90
CA ALA A 52 -5.85 -8.80 -3.93
C ALA A 52 -4.94 -7.58 -4.13
N TYR A 53 -4.62 -7.22 -5.37
CA TYR A 53 -3.78 -6.07 -5.68
C TYR A 53 -4.43 -4.72 -5.33
N LYS A 54 -5.75 -4.61 -5.42
CA LYS A 54 -6.48 -3.44 -4.93
C LYS A 54 -6.21 -3.21 -3.44
N GLU A 55 -6.17 -4.29 -2.66
CA GLU A 55 -5.87 -4.26 -1.24
C GLU A 55 -4.37 -4.03 -0.98
N PHE A 56 -3.50 -4.81 -1.63
CA PHE A 56 -2.05 -4.74 -1.42
C PHE A 56 -1.47 -3.37 -1.77
N PHE A 57 -2.03 -2.71 -2.76
CA PHE A 57 -1.55 -1.42 -3.27
C PHE A 57 -2.49 -0.24 -2.95
N GLU A 58 -3.39 -0.40 -1.97
CA GLU A 58 -4.33 0.67 -1.57
C GLU A 58 -3.63 1.96 -1.14
N GLY A 59 -2.37 1.87 -0.71
CA GLY A 59 -1.56 3.03 -0.35
C GLY A 59 -1.42 4.06 -1.47
N TYR A 60 -1.52 3.66 -2.74
CA TYR A 60 -1.50 4.59 -3.86
C TYR A 60 -2.73 5.51 -3.90
N THR A 61 -3.85 5.06 -3.34
CA THR A 61 -5.10 5.83 -3.26
C THR A 61 -5.32 6.45 -1.88
N THR A 62 -4.50 6.11 -0.90
CA THR A 62 -4.57 6.65 0.47
C THR A 62 -3.84 7.98 0.57
N GLU A 63 -4.40 8.92 1.29
CA GLU A 63 -3.80 10.22 1.56
C GLU A 63 -3.28 10.26 3.01
N PRO A 64 -1.95 10.14 3.22
CA PRO A 64 -1.36 10.16 4.56
C PRO A 64 -1.71 11.42 5.36
N ASP A 65 -1.76 12.57 4.69
CA ASP A 65 -2.08 13.85 5.33
C ASP A 65 -3.48 13.84 5.96
N LYS A 66 -4.45 13.15 5.38
CA LYS A 66 -5.79 13.00 5.96
C LYS A 66 -5.78 12.15 7.23
N ILE A 67 -4.96 11.12 7.27
CA ILE A 67 -4.81 10.25 8.44
C ILE A 67 -4.11 11.01 9.55
N LEU A 68 -2.99 11.67 9.23
CA LEU A 68 -2.16 12.41 10.18
C LEU A 68 -2.79 13.73 10.65
N SER A 69 -3.82 14.24 9.97
CA SER A 69 -4.52 15.44 10.38
C SER A 69 -5.45 15.26 11.58
N LYS A 70 -5.79 14.00 11.91
CA LYS A 70 -6.56 13.67 13.12
C LYS A 70 -5.65 13.73 14.32
N THR A 71 -5.56 14.90 14.93
CA THR A 71 -4.70 15.13 16.09
C THR A 71 -5.51 15.58 17.29
N PHE A 72 -4.98 15.33 18.49
CA PHE A 72 -5.57 15.73 19.76
C PHE A 72 -4.74 16.82 20.41
N GLU A 73 -5.42 17.79 21.04
CA GLU A 73 -4.77 18.91 21.75
C GLU A 73 -4.45 18.60 23.22
N GLU A 74 -4.93 17.50 23.74
CA GLU A 74 -4.72 17.09 25.13
C GLU A 74 -3.29 16.58 25.37
N VAL A 75 -2.31 17.45 25.11
CA VAL A 75 -0.88 17.19 25.39
C VAL A 75 -0.40 17.81 26.69
N ALA A 76 -1.31 18.37 27.49
CA ALA A 76 -0.95 19.02 28.76
C ALA A 76 -0.35 18.00 29.74
N GLY A 77 0.99 18.03 29.88
CA GLY A 77 1.74 17.16 30.80
C GLY A 77 2.43 15.97 30.14
N TYR A 78 2.43 15.84 28.81
CA TYR A 78 3.23 14.82 28.12
C TYR A 78 4.67 15.31 27.95
N ASP A 79 5.50 15.12 28.97
CA ASP A 79 6.96 15.29 28.87
C ASP A 79 7.63 14.00 28.37
N GLU A 80 6.85 12.94 28.20
CA GLU A 80 7.34 11.60 27.91
C GLU A 80 7.21 11.26 26.41
N MET A 81 8.09 10.39 25.99
CA MET A 81 8.05 9.85 24.63
C MET A 81 6.83 8.94 24.44
N VAL A 82 6.07 9.21 23.39
CA VAL A 82 5.02 8.29 22.90
C VAL A 82 5.69 7.20 22.08
N VAL A 83 5.49 5.95 22.46
CA VAL A 83 6.08 4.78 21.79
C VAL A 83 4.97 3.84 21.33
N ILE A 84 4.92 3.57 20.03
CA ILE A 84 4.05 2.56 19.42
C ILE A 84 4.93 1.43 18.92
N ARG A 85 4.72 0.22 19.43
CA ARG A 85 5.50 -0.94 19.07
C ARG A 85 4.67 -1.98 18.35
N ASP A 86 5.36 -2.86 17.62
CA ASP A 86 4.77 -4.00 16.94
C ASP A 86 3.70 -3.63 15.90
N ILE A 87 3.86 -2.46 15.27
CA ILE A 87 3.02 -2.06 14.15
C ILE A 87 3.26 -3.06 13.02
N ARG A 88 2.21 -3.73 12.60
CA ARG A 88 2.28 -4.66 11.47
C ARG A 88 2.67 -3.90 10.20
N LEU A 89 3.75 -4.33 9.57
CA LEU A 89 4.24 -3.79 8.32
C LEU A 89 4.00 -4.80 7.20
N GLU A 90 3.25 -4.37 6.20
CA GLU A 90 3.06 -5.10 4.95
C GLU A 90 3.40 -4.16 3.80
N SER A 91 4.33 -4.56 2.97
CA SER A 91 4.79 -3.80 1.81
C SER A 91 5.10 -4.73 0.66
N HIS A 92 5.39 -4.17 -0.50
CA HIS A 92 5.77 -4.93 -1.68
C HIS A 92 7.06 -4.36 -2.25
N CYS A 93 7.98 -5.25 -2.59
CA CYS A 93 9.25 -4.91 -3.19
C CYS A 93 9.03 -4.27 -4.58
N GLU A 94 9.69 -3.15 -4.85
CA GLU A 94 9.63 -2.49 -6.16
C GLU A 94 10.20 -3.35 -7.29
N HIS A 95 11.19 -4.21 -6.99
CA HIS A 95 11.91 -4.99 -8.01
C HIS A 95 11.11 -6.21 -8.48
N HIS A 96 10.39 -6.88 -7.59
CA HIS A 96 9.76 -8.16 -7.89
C HIS A 96 8.25 -8.19 -7.55
N MET A 97 7.70 -7.12 -6.97
CA MET A 97 6.32 -7.06 -6.46
C MET A 97 6.02 -8.16 -5.42
N VAL A 98 7.04 -8.66 -4.75
CA VAL A 98 6.92 -9.70 -3.73
C VAL A 98 6.62 -9.07 -2.37
N PRO A 99 5.77 -9.69 -1.53
CA PRO A 99 5.45 -9.20 -0.20
C PRO A 99 6.68 -9.11 0.71
N ILE A 100 6.74 -8.01 1.47
CA ILE A 100 7.67 -7.80 2.57
C ILE A 100 6.83 -7.72 3.83
N LEU A 101 7.02 -8.65 4.75
CA LEU A 101 6.30 -8.69 6.01
C LEU A 101 7.24 -8.38 7.17
N GLY A 102 6.77 -7.59 8.11
CA GLY A 102 7.59 -7.22 9.25
C GLY A 102 6.83 -6.46 10.32
N LYS A 103 7.60 -5.84 11.21
CA LYS A 103 7.10 -4.97 12.26
C LYS A 103 7.86 -3.66 12.25
N ALA A 104 7.17 -2.57 12.54
CA ALA A 104 7.76 -1.26 12.76
C ALA A 104 7.49 -0.79 14.19
N HIS A 105 8.42 0.02 14.68
CA HIS A 105 8.26 0.71 15.96
C HIS A 105 8.46 2.19 15.70
N VAL A 106 7.56 3.02 16.21
CA VAL A 106 7.62 4.47 16.06
C VAL A 106 7.62 5.10 17.44
N ALA A 107 8.53 6.02 17.65
CA ALA A 107 8.59 6.82 18.87
C ALA A 107 8.75 8.29 18.53
N TYR A 108 8.03 9.16 19.25
CA TYR A 108 8.16 10.61 19.09
C TYR A 108 7.83 11.34 20.40
N ILE A 109 8.35 12.56 20.50
CA ILE A 109 8.01 13.46 21.60
C ILE A 109 6.98 14.46 21.04
N PRO A 110 5.74 14.48 21.55
CA PRO A 110 4.73 15.43 21.11
C PRO A 110 5.11 16.86 21.55
N ASP A 111 4.81 17.83 20.71
CA ASP A 111 4.98 19.26 21.06
C ASP A 111 3.63 19.87 21.48
N LYS A 112 2.80 20.21 20.51
CA LYS A 112 1.50 20.87 20.77
C LYS A 112 0.31 19.96 20.58
N ARG A 113 0.46 18.96 19.76
CA ARG A 113 -0.59 18.00 19.40
C ARG A 113 -0.01 16.60 19.28
N VAL A 114 -0.87 15.63 19.53
CA VAL A 114 -0.54 14.20 19.38
C VAL A 114 -1.38 13.59 18.26
N VAL A 115 -0.81 12.65 17.49
CA VAL A 115 -1.49 11.92 16.41
C VAL A 115 -2.16 10.68 16.97
#